data_109fe04ea5ff8802ee4fa3c81f6f30d8
#
_entry.id   109fe04ea5ff8802ee4fa3c81f6f30d8
#
_cell.length_a   1.000
_cell.length_b   1.000
_cell.length_c   1.000
_cell.angle_alpha   90.00
_cell.angle_beta   90.00
_cell.angle_gamma   90.00
#
_symmetry.space_group_name_H-M   'P 1'
#
loop_
_entity.id
_entity.type
_entity.pdbx_description
1 polymer ?
#
loop_
_entity_poly.entity_id
_entity_poly.type
_entity_poly.pdbx_seq_one_letter_code
_entity_poly.pdbx_strand_id
1 'polypeptide(L)'
;GIKEANSGGNPGQDLAKLGIRAIVVAGQPKDKSKLYGLECDEAGVRIVPADHLAMKWNYATCEELGKKYTKNASFISIGPAGEQLLTGASVACTDQDNRHPARHAARGGVGAVMGSKRLKFVAIERGKSRLREAKNKSDFNELAKKYTKAYLDGPQMFKTGTSSIVPIANMLQTFPYKNRVFGQSPDAANLDGARIVESFEKRGGSMHNCLTGCIVRCSNIVHDADGKYKTSALEFETLTLLGANCAVASWEDVADLDRLCDEVGLDTIETGAAIGVL
;
A
#
# COMPACT_ATOMS: atom_id res chain seq x y z
N GLY A 1 18.70 14.67 6.41
CA GLY A 1 17.33 14.95 6.92
C GLY A 1 16.62 13.68 7.34
N ILE A 2 15.48 13.83 7.98
CA ILE A 2 14.61 12.70 8.35
C ILE A 2 13.61 12.49 7.21
N LYS A 3 13.40 11.23 6.82
CA LYS A 3 12.35 10.80 5.90
C LYS A 3 11.41 9.88 6.65
N GLU A 4 10.11 10.03 6.41
CA GLU A 4 9.06 9.22 7.01
C GLU A 4 8.05 8.82 5.94
N ALA A 5 7.57 7.59 6.01
CA ALA A 5 6.43 7.11 5.24
C ALA A 5 5.67 6.07 6.05
N ASN A 6 4.35 6.06 5.90
CA ASN A 6 3.46 5.14 6.60
C ASN A 6 2.80 4.19 5.59
N SER A 7 2.51 2.96 6.05
CA SER A 7 1.80 1.96 5.26
C SER A 7 0.75 1.25 6.11
N GLY A 8 -0.32 0.84 5.47
CA GLY A 8 -1.24 -0.16 6.00
C GLY A 8 -0.68 -1.59 5.88
N GLY A 9 -1.56 -2.57 5.92
CA GLY A 9 -1.23 -3.99 5.77
C GLY A 9 -0.93 -4.71 7.09
N ASN A 10 -0.51 -5.96 6.97
CA ASN A 10 -0.28 -6.87 8.10
C ASN A 10 1.03 -6.64 8.87
N PRO A 11 2.16 -6.24 8.24
CA PRO A 11 3.48 -6.35 8.85
C PRO A 11 3.59 -5.68 10.22
N GLY A 12 3.01 -4.46 10.38
CA GLY A 12 3.08 -3.74 11.65
C GLY A 12 2.41 -4.47 12.80
N GLN A 13 1.25 -5.07 12.56
CA GLN A 13 0.54 -5.86 13.57
C GLN A 13 1.24 -7.19 13.87
N ASP A 14 1.83 -7.82 12.87
CA ASP A 14 2.52 -9.09 13.04
C ASP A 14 3.84 -8.90 13.79
N LEU A 15 4.58 -7.80 13.57
CA LEU A 15 5.71 -7.39 14.41
C LEU A 15 5.26 -7.14 15.88
N ALA A 16 4.13 -6.45 16.05
CA ALA A 16 3.60 -6.19 17.39
C ALA A 16 3.23 -7.48 18.15
N LYS A 17 2.72 -8.51 17.44
CA LYS A 17 2.45 -9.83 18.01
C LYS A 17 3.72 -10.53 18.50
N LEU A 18 4.84 -10.37 17.80
CA LEU A 18 6.15 -10.87 18.19
C LEU A 18 6.79 -10.02 19.33
N GLY A 19 6.11 -8.95 19.77
CA GLY A 19 6.66 -8.02 20.76
C GLY A 19 7.72 -7.06 20.21
N ILE A 20 7.92 -7.06 18.90
CA ILE A 20 8.89 -6.19 18.23
C ILE A 20 8.23 -4.83 17.98
N ARG A 21 8.80 -3.76 18.56
CA ARG A 21 8.29 -2.39 18.42
C ARG A 21 8.97 -1.62 17.29
N ALA A 22 10.20 -1.98 16.97
CA ALA A 22 10.99 -1.34 15.92
C ALA A 22 12.07 -2.31 15.44
N ILE A 23 12.44 -2.18 14.17
CA ILE A 23 13.62 -2.79 13.58
C ILE A 23 14.51 -1.65 13.09
N VAL A 24 15.74 -1.56 13.64
CA VAL A 24 16.71 -0.55 13.25
C VAL A 24 17.78 -1.20 12.37
N VAL A 25 17.84 -0.79 11.11
CA VAL A 25 18.83 -1.29 10.15
C VAL A 25 19.92 -0.23 9.99
N ALA A 26 21.06 -0.45 10.63
CA ALA A 26 22.22 0.44 10.59
C ALA A 26 23.32 -0.11 9.68
N GLY A 27 24.14 0.80 9.12
CA GLY A 27 25.26 0.42 8.27
C GLY A 27 24.87 -0.12 6.89
N GLN A 28 25.81 -0.79 6.25
CA GLN A 28 25.69 -1.46 4.96
C GLN A 28 26.50 -2.76 5.00
N PRO A 29 26.13 -3.80 4.21
CA PRO A 29 26.95 -5.00 4.12
C PRO A 29 28.31 -4.70 3.48
N LYS A 30 29.33 -5.50 3.83
CA LYS A 30 30.67 -5.40 3.23
C LYS A 30 30.61 -5.69 1.73
N ASP A 31 29.91 -6.76 1.36
CA ASP A 31 29.68 -7.11 -0.05
C ASP A 31 28.38 -6.45 -0.53
N LYS A 32 28.55 -5.35 -1.29
CA LYS A 32 27.43 -4.60 -1.86
C LYS A 32 26.81 -5.25 -3.11
N SER A 33 27.41 -6.34 -3.63
CA SER A 33 26.81 -7.11 -4.73
C SER A 33 25.71 -8.03 -4.26
N LYS A 34 25.67 -8.38 -2.96
CA LYS A 34 24.70 -9.30 -2.35
C LYS A 34 23.45 -8.58 -1.86
N LEU A 35 22.33 -9.29 -1.93
CA LEU A 35 21.07 -8.90 -1.32
C LEU A 35 20.76 -9.77 -0.09
N TYR A 36 20.11 -9.15 0.87
CA TYR A 36 19.75 -9.77 2.14
C TYR A 36 18.25 -9.60 2.43
N GLY A 37 17.71 -10.55 3.19
CA GLY A 37 16.41 -10.45 3.83
C GLY A 37 16.54 -10.51 5.35
N LEU A 38 15.48 -10.10 6.04
CA LEU A 38 15.30 -10.35 7.46
C LEU A 38 14.18 -11.35 7.66
N GLU A 39 14.40 -12.34 8.49
CA GLU A 39 13.37 -13.24 9.01
C GLU A 39 13.09 -12.89 10.47
N CYS A 40 11.82 -12.62 10.78
CA CYS A 40 11.36 -12.29 12.13
C CYS A 40 10.34 -13.34 12.56
N ASP A 41 10.61 -14.07 13.62
CA ASP A 41 9.70 -15.06 14.21
C ASP A 41 9.83 -15.09 15.74
N GLU A 42 9.18 -16.07 16.38
CA GLU A 42 9.23 -16.26 17.84
C GLU A 42 10.65 -16.59 18.37
N ALA A 43 11.55 -17.08 17.51
CA ALA A 43 12.95 -17.35 17.87
C ALA A 43 13.85 -16.11 17.75
N GLY A 44 13.38 -15.04 17.13
CA GLY A 44 14.11 -13.79 16.98
C GLY A 44 14.21 -13.27 15.55
N VAL A 45 15.24 -12.48 15.30
CA VAL A 45 15.50 -11.87 13.97
C VAL A 45 16.80 -12.41 13.40
N ARG A 46 16.77 -12.85 12.13
CA ARG A 46 17.91 -13.40 11.39
C ARG A 46 18.09 -12.69 10.06
N ILE A 47 19.35 -12.52 9.65
CA ILE A 47 19.70 -12.06 8.30
C ILE A 47 19.89 -13.31 7.42
N VAL A 48 19.28 -13.29 6.24
CA VAL A 48 19.36 -14.39 5.27
C VAL A 48 19.75 -13.88 3.88
N PRO A 49 20.40 -14.71 3.03
CA PRO A 49 20.67 -14.34 1.64
C PRO A 49 19.37 -14.16 0.84
N ALA A 50 19.37 -13.17 -0.07
CA ALA A 50 18.22 -12.84 -0.92
C ALA A 50 18.59 -12.62 -2.40
N ASP A 51 19.78 -13.04 -2.85
CA ASP A 51 20.25 -12.83 -4.22
C ASP A 51 19.32 -13.40 -5.29
N HIS A 52 18.62 -14.51 -4.99
CA HIS A 52 17.65 -15.14 -5.88
C HIS A 52 16.41 -14.29 -6.15
N LEU A 53 16.22 -13.20 -5.39
CA LEU A 53 15.14 -12.23 -5.54
C LEU A 53 15.60 -10.92 -6.21
N ALA A 54 16.86 -10.86 -6.65
CA ALA A 54 17.41 -9.66 -7.27
C ALA A 54 16.56 -9.22 -8.48
N MET A 55 16.24 -7.94 -8.52
CA MET A 55 15.42 -7.30 -9.56
C MET A 55 14.02 -7.91 -9.76
N LYS A 56 13.58 -8.85 -8.91
CA LYS A 56 12.19 -9.32 -8.97
C LYS A 56 11.23 -8.21 -8.53
N TRP A 57 10.12 -8.13 -9.24
CA TRP A 57 9.02 -7.25 -8.95
C TRP A 57 8.33 -7.64 -7.63
N ASN A 58 7.63 -6.73 -7.00
CA ASN A 58 7.11 -6.94 -5.65
C ASN A 58 6.13 -8.12 -5.56
N TYR A 59 5.21 -8.28 -6.51
CA TYR A 59 4.26 -9.42 -6.49
C TYR A 59 4.98 -10.75 -6.68
N ALA A 60 5.90 -10.84 -7.64
CA ALA A 60 6.73 -12.02 -7.84
C ALA A 60 7.62 -12.32 -6.62
N THR A 61 8.15 -11.28 -5.96
CA THR A 61 8.90 -11.43 -4.71
C THR A 61 8.02 -12.03 -3.61
N CYS A 62 6.81 -11.49 -3.39
CA CYS A 62 5.88 -12.00 -2.37
C CYS A 62 5.38 -13.40 -2.69
N GLU A 63 5.19 -13.75 -3.96
CA GLU A 63 4.84 -15.12 -4.39
C GLU A 63 5.96 -16.11 -4.02
N GLU A 64 7.22 -15.80 -4.33
CA GLU A 64 8.37 -16.64 -3.96
C GLU A 64 8.50 -16.78 -2.43
N LEU A 65 8.37 -15.69 -1.70
CA LEU A 65 8.38 -15.74 -0.24
C LEU A 65 7.21 -16.58 0.30
N GLY A 66 6.03 -16.49 -0.31
CA GLY A 66 4.85 -17.27 0.06
C GLY A 66 5.02 -18.78 -0.09
N LYS A 67 5.94 -19.24 -0.95
CA LYS A 67 6.29 -20.67 -1.08
C LYS A 67 7.15 -21.17 0.09
N LYS A 68 7.94 -20.27 0.70
CA LYS A 68 8.87 -20.60 1.79
C LYS A 68 8.24 -20.47 3.18
N TYR A 69 7.42 -19.44 3.39
CA TYR A 69 6.85 -19.12 4.70
C TYR A 69 5.40 -19.56 4.82
N THR A 70 4.92 -19.66 6.07
CA THR A 70 3.53 -20.08 6.30
C THR A 70 2.52 -19.06 5.73
N LYS A 71 1.29 -19.51 5.52
CA LYS A 71 0.20 -18.64 5.09
C LYS A 71 -0.12 -17.47 6.04
N ASN A 72 0.45 -17.50 7.25
CA ASN A 72 0.30 -16.45 8.25
C ASN A 72 1.45 -15.44 8.25
N ALA A 73 2.48 -15.64 7.41
CA ALA A 73 3.58 -14.68 7.31
C ALA A 73 3.15 -13.42 6.57
N SER A 74 3.68 -12.29 6.91
CA SER A 74 3.56 -11.05 6.18
C SER A 74 4.93 -10.56 5.70
N PHE A 75 4.93 -9.75 4.64
CA PHE A 75 6.17 -9.34 4.01
C PHE A 75 6.23 -7.82 3.86
N ILE A 76 7.43 -7.29 4.02
CA ILE A 76 7.83 -5.96 3.60
C ILE A 76 8.87 -6.17 2.51
N SER A 77 8.76 -5.50 1.37
CA SER A 77 9.71 -5.68 0.27
C SER A 77 9.97 -4.38 -0.50
N ILE A 78 11.04 -4.40 -1.28
CA ILE A 78 11.30 -3.38 -2.30
C ILE A 78 11.32 -4.02 -3.68
N GLY A 79 10.77 -3.30 -4.65
CA GLY A 79 10.87 -3.64 -6.06
C GLY A 79 12.20 -3.19 -6.68
N PRO A 80 12.35 -3.33 -8.01
CA PRO A 80 13.52 -2.87 -8.76
C PRO A 80 13.88 -1.41 -8.53
N ALA A 81 12.88 -0.53 -8.36
CA ALA A 81 13.09 0.88 -8.08
C ALA A 81 13.91 1.12 -6.80
N GLY A 82 13.61 0.36 -5.73
CA GLY A 82 14.34 0.42 -4.48
C GLY A 82 15.76 -0.11 -4.61
N GLU A 83 15.96 -1.23 -5.32
CA GLU A 83 17.30 -1.79 -5.56
C GLU A 83 18.18 -0.87 -6.38
N GLN A 84 17.60 -0.12 -7.34
CA GLN A 84 18.27 0.87 -8.17
C GLN A 84 18.38 2.26 -7.52
N LEU A 85 17.92 2.39 -6.27
CA LEU A 85 18.01 3.62 -5.49
C LEU A 85 17.28 4.82 -6.12
N LEU A 86 16.18 4.56 -6.83
CA LEU A 86 15.37 5.64 -7.43
C LEU A 86 14.73 6.48 -6.33
N THR A 87 14.70 7.79 -6.53
CA THR A 87 14.22 8.75 -5.51
C THR A 87 12.74 8.61 -5.16
N GLY A 88 11.91 8.15 -6.10
CA GLY A 88 10.49 7.83 -5.89
C GLY A 88 10.24 6.40 -5.40
N ALA A 89 11.28 5.64 -5.02
CA ALA A 89 11.12 4.25 -4.61
C ALA A 89 10.37 4.11 -3.29
N SER A 90 9.39 3.22 -3.29
CA SER A 90 8.53 2.86 -2.17
C SER A 90 8.95 1.55 -1.49
N VAL A 91 8.41 1.30 -0.30
CA VAL A 91 8.47 0.03 0.41
C VAL A 91 7.08 -0.58 0.42
N ALA A 92 6.94 -1.75 -0.20
CA ALA A 92 5.69 -2.51 -0.24
C ALA A 92 5.47 -3.31 1.04
N CYS A 93 4.23 -3.36 1.50
CA CYS A 93 3.76 -4.18 2.61
C CYS A 93 2.60 -5.06 2.14
N THR A 94 2.56 -6.30 2.60
CA THR A 94 1.44 -7.20 2.26
C THR A 94 0.13 -6.73 2.89
N ASP A 95 -0.92 -6.72 2.09
CA ASP A 95 -2.28 -6.44 2.52
C ASP A 95 -2.82 -7.57 3.41
N GLN A 96 -3.79 -7.26 4.24
CA GLN A 96 -4.30 -8.18 5.23
C GLN A 96 -5.17 -9.30 4.67
N ASP A 97 -5.92 -9.06 3.59
CA ASP A 97 -6.92 -10.00 3.09
C ASP A 97 -6.35 -10.94 2.01
N ASN A 98 -5.63 -10.39 1.04
CA ASN A 98 -5.13 -11.14 -0.10
C ASN A 98 -3.60 -11.35 -0.08
N ARG A 99 -2.89 -10.67 0.85
CA ARG A 99 -1.43 -10.72 1.02
C ARG A 99 -0.66 -10.25 -0.22
N HIS A 100 -1.30 -9.51 -1.10
CA HIS A 100 -0.60 -8.81 -2.16
C HIS A 100 0.20 -7.64 -1.59
N PRO A 101 1.37 -7.30 -2.17
CA PRO A 101 2.20 -6.17 -1.75
C PRO A 101 1.63 -4.83 -2.26
N ALA A 102 0.37 -4.56 -1.93
CA ALA A 102 -0.42 -3.43 -2.42
C ALA A 102 -0.59 -2.32 -1.38
N ARG A 103 0.22 -2.34 -0.29
CA ARG A 103 0.25 -1.27 0.71
C ARG A 103 1.65 -0.71 0.76
N HIS A 104 1.80 0.56 0.40
CA HIS A 104 3.11 1.15 0.25
C HIS A 104 3.40 2.24 1.28
N ALA A 105 4.57 2.14 1.95
CA ALA A 105 5.22 3.29 2.52
C ALA A 105 5.91 4.00 1.35
N ALA A 106 5.18 4.92 0.71
CA ALA A 106 5.49 5.34 -0.65
C ALA A 106 6.36 6.59 -0.69
N ARG A 107 5.94 7.67 -0.05
CA ARG A 107 6.55 8.99 -0.20
C ARG A 107 7.91 9.13 0.48
N GLY A 108 8.78 9.94 -0.12
CA GLY A 108 10.09 10.29 0.45
C GLY A 108 11.23 9.35 0.09
N GLY A 109 11.06 8.40 -0.85
CA GLY A 109 12.12 7.53 -1.34
C GLY A 109 12.65 6.53 -0.32
N VAL A 110 11.82 6.09 0.63
CA VAL A 110 12.23 5.14 1.69
C VAL A 110 12.62 3.77 1.11
N GLY A 111 12.10 3.41 -0.07
CA GLY A 111 12.52 2.21 -0.79
C GLY A 111 13.99 2.26 -1.20
N ALA A 112 14.47 3.42 -1.67
CA ALA A 112 15.88 3.62 -1.97
C ALA A 112 16.75 3.53 -0.70
N VAL A 113 16.27 4.02 0.44
CA VAL A 113 16.97 3.87 1.72
C VAL A 113 17.10 2.39 2.09
N MET A 114 16.05 1.60 1.97
CA MET A 114 16.07 0.16 2.18
C MET A 114 17.03 -0.54 1.18
N GLY A 115 16.97 -0.17 -0.10
CA GLY A 115 17.87 -0.66 -1.14
C GLY A 115 19.34 -0.32 -0.88
N SER A 116 19.64 0.89 -0.36
CA SER A 116 21.00 1.29 0.01
C SER A 116 21.60 0.40 1.10
N LYS A 117 20.77 -0.25 1.92
CA LYS A 117 21.16 -1.24 2.92
C LYS A 117 21.26 -2.65 2.35
N ARG A 118 21.01 -2.81 1.03
CA ARG A 118 20.96 -4.12 0.35
C ARG A 118 19.90 -5.05 0.97
N LEU A 119 18.87 -4.49 1.59
CA LEU A 119 17.77 -5.21 2.20
C LEU A 119 16.61 -5.33 1.21
N LYS A 120 16.35 -6.55 0.73
CA LYS A 120 15.30 -6.85 -0.27
C LYS A 120 13.93 -7.04 0.37
N PHE A 121 13.89 -7.73 1.52
CA PHE A 121 12.63 -8.03 2.20
C PHE A 121 12.79 -8.17 3.71
N VAL A 122 11.67 -8.07 4.41
CA VAL A 122 11.48 -8.54 5.79
C VAL A 122 10.31 -9.51 5.77
N ALA A 123 10.53 -10.76 6.17
CA ALA A 123 9.49 -11.76 6.37
C ALA A 123 9.18 -11.85 7.87
N ILE A 124 7.90 -11.75 8.22
CA ILE A 124 7.44 -11.76 9.60
C ILE A 124 6.49 -12.94 9.78
N GLU A 125 6.95 -13.93 10.52
CA GLU A 125 6.21 -15.15 10.79
C GLU A 125 5.73 -15.15 12.24
N ARG A 126 4.52 -14.64 12.47
CA ARG A 126 3.96 -14.39 13.79
C ARG A 126 3.68 -15.66 14.62
N GLY A 127 3.68 -16.83 14.01
CA GLY A 127 3.37 -18.08 14.69
C GLY A 127 1.98 -18.07 15.36
N LYS A 128 1.95 -18.46 16.63
CA LYS A 128 0.74 -18.45 17.48
C LYS A 128 0.63 -17.19 18.34
N SER A 129 1.58 -16.27 18.23
CA SER A 129 1.66 -15.04 19.04
C SER A 129 0.41 -14.16 18.86
N ARG A 130 0.04 -13.44 19.90
CA ARG A 130 -1.15 -12.59 19.96
C ARG A 130 -0.78 -11.16 20.29
N LEU A 131 -1.61 -10.22 19.84
CA LEU A 131 -1.50 -8.83 20.26
C LEU A 131 -1.70 -8.71 21.77
N ARG A 132 -1.03 -7.70 22.34
CA ARG A 132 -1.22 -7.34 23.75
C ARG A 132 -2.67 -6.96 24.02
N GLU A 133 -3.24 -7.51 25.07
CA GLU A 133 -4.61 -7.16 25.47
C GLU A 133 -4.64 -5.76 26.14
N ALA A 134 -5.78 -5.11 26.04
CA ALA A 134 -6.04 -3.86 26.75
C ALA A 134 -5.99 -4.10 28.27
N LYS A 135 -5.46 -3.14 29.01
CA LYS A 135 -5.34 -3.20 30.49
C LYS A 135 -6.71 -3.40 31.14
N ASN A 136 -7.72 -2.71 30.64
CA ASN A 136 -9.13 -2.95 30.98
C ASN A 136 -9.89 -3.34 29.71
N LYS A 137 -10.12 -4.63 29.53
CA LYS A 137 -10.75 -5.17 28.32
C LYS A 137 -12.24 -4.82 28.23
N SER A 138 -12.94 -4.73 29.39
CA SER A 138 -14.36 -4.37 29.43
C SER A 138 -14.57 -2.95 28.92
N ASP A 139 -13.90 -1.99 29.54
CA ASP A 139 -14.03 -0.58 29.19
C ASP A 139 -13.57 -0.30 27.75
N PHE A 140 -12.49 -0.97 27.32
CA PHE A 140 -12.03 -0.87 25.93
C PHE A 140 -13.11 -1.36 24.95
N ASN A 141 -13.73 -2.50 25.22
CA ASN A 141 -14.76 -3.05 24.34
C ASN A 141 -16.02 -2.18 24.34
N GLU A 142 -16.44 -1.64 25.48
CA GLU A 142 -17.57 -0.71 25.59
C GLU A 142 -17.30 0.56 24.78
N LEU A 143 -16.14 1.16 24.98
CA LEU A 143 -15.74 2.36 24.25
C LEU A 143 -15.64 2.11 22.74
N ALA A 144 -15.03 1.00 22.32
CA ALA A 144 -14.95 0.61 20.91
C ALA A 144 -16.34 0.46 20.27
N LYS A 145 -17.29 -0.18 20.96
CA LYS A 145 -18.68 -0.30 20.48
C LYS A 145 -19.36 1.07 20.35
N LYS A 146 -19.17 1.95 21.34
CA LYS A 146 -19.73 3.31 21.33
C LYS A 146 -19.20 4.12 20.14
N TYR A 147 -17.89 4.11 19.90
CA TYR A 147 -17.30 4.81 18.76
C TYR A 147 -17.72 4.20 17.42
N THR A 148 -17.72 2.88 17.31
CA THR A 148 -18.19 2.20 16.09
C THR A 148 -19.63 2.58 15.76
N LYS A 149 -20.52 2.57 16.77
CA LYS A 149 -21.90 2.97 16.57
C LYS A 149 -22.01 4.43 16.14
N ALA A 150 -21.32 5.35 16.83
CA ALA A 150 -21.34 6.77 16.50
C ALA A 150 -20.83 7.04 15.06
N TYR A 151 -19.81 6.31 14.60
CA TYR A 151 -19.33 6.40 13.23
C TYR A 151 -20.34 5.88 12.21
N LEU A 152 -20.94 4.72 12.46
CA LEU A 152 -21.89 4.09 11.53
C LEU A 152 -23.23 4.86 11.45
N ASP A 153 -23.66 5.49 12.54
CA ASP A 153 -24.87 6.33 12.59
C ASP A 153 -24.64 7.72 11.97
N GLY A 154 -23.39 8.14 11.80
CA GLY A 154 -23.01 9.43 11.24
C GLY A 154 -22.86 9.43 9.71
N PRO A 155 -22.56 10.61 9.13
CA PRO A 155 -22.26 10.71 7.70
C PRO A 155 -21.00 9.93 7.34
N GLN A 156 -21.15 8.98 6.41
CA GLN A 156 -20.03 8.15 5.95
C GLN A 156 -19.38 8.77 4.72
N MET A 157 -18.52 9.76 4.95
CA MET A 157 -17.88 10.55 3.90
C MET A 157 -17.03 9.71 2.93
N PHE A 158 -16.44 8.61 3.41
CA PHE A 158 -15.58 7.75 2.59
C PHE A 158 -16.22 6.40 2.22
N LYS A 159 -17.54 6.36 2.08
CA LYS A 159 -18.25 5.12 1.71
C LYS A 159 -17.78 4.54 0.37
N THR A 160 -17.37 5.40 -0.56
CA THR A 160 -16.80 5.02 -1.86
C THR A 160 -15.28 5.27 -1.93
N GLY A 161 -14.62 5.33 -0.77
CA GLY A 161 -13.18 5.59 -0.65
C GLY A 161 -12.81 7.06 -0.62
N THR A 162 -11.51 7.35 -0.54
CA THR A 162 -10.99 8.73 -0.64
C THR A 162 -11.26 9.34 -2.01
N SER A 163 -11.43 8.50 -3.04
CA SER A 163 -11.84 8.92 -4.38
C SER A 163 -13.20 9.62 -4.45
N SER A 164 -14.04 9.53 -3.40
CA SER A 164 -15.25 10.37 -3.23
C SER A 164 -14.96 11.87 -3.19
N ILE A 165 -13.70 12.27 -2.99
CA ILE A 165 -13.27 13.67 -3.03
C ILE A 165 -13.17 14.21 -4.47
N VAL A 166 -13.06 13.35 -5.50
CA VAL A 166 -12.88 13.77 -6.89
C VAL A 166 -13.94 14.77 -7.37
N PRO A 167 -15.26 14.53 -7.19
CA PRO A 167 -16.28 15.50 -7.63
C PRO A 167 -16.14 16.87 -6.96
N ILE A 168 -15.85 16.88 -5.65
CA ILE A 168 -15.70 18.13 -4.88
C ILE A 168 -14.45 18.88 -5.34
N ALA A 169 -13.32 18.19 -5.49
CA ALA A 169 -12.08 18.79 -5.96
C ALA A 169 -12.23 19.37 -7.37
N ASN A 170 -12.93 18.66 -8.26
CA ASN A 170 -13.20 19.12 -9.61
C ASN A 170 -14.12 20.37 -9.61
N MET A 171 -15.18 20.35 -8.79
CA MET A 171 -16.09 21.50 -8.65
C MET A 171 -15.36 22.76 -8.12
N LEU A 172 -14.46 22.57 -7.15
CA LEU A 172 -13.68 23.67 -6.56
C LEU A 172 -12.48 24.11 -7.42
N GLN A 173 -12.30 23.54 -8.61
CA GLN A 173 -11.19 23.82 -9.53
C GLN A 173 -9.80 23.55 -8.89
N THR A 174 -9.73 22.55 -8.02
CA THR A 174 -8.50 22.11 -7.35
C THR A 174 -8.04 20.74 -7.82
N PHE A 175 -8.74 20.15 -8.81
CA PHE A 175 -8.43 18.84 -9.38
C PHE A 175 -7.44 19.02 -10.54
N PRO A 176 -6.15 18.68 -10.39
CA PRO A 176 -5.14 18.95 -11.40
C PRO A 176 -5.40 18.16 -12.68
N TYR A 177 -5.39 18.85 -13.80
CA TYR A 177 -5.52 18.25 -15.11
C TYR A 177 -4.42 18.75 -16.03
N LYS A 178 -3.80 17.83 -16.78
CA LYS A 178 -2.67 18.12 -17.68
C LYS A 178 -1.58 18.94 -17.00
N ASN A 179 -0.93 18.32 -16.02
CA ASN A 179 0.12 18.95 -15.20
C ASN A 179 -0.31 20.29 -14.60
N ARG A 180 -1.53 20.35 -14.04
CA ARG A 180 -2.10 21.55 -13.41
C ARG A 180 -2.29 22.75 -14.35
N VAL A 181 -2.28 22.54 -15.67
CA VAL A 181 -2.67 23.59 -16.62
C VAL A 181 -4.13 24.00 -16.40
N PHE A 182 -4.95 23.02 -16.00
CA PHE A 182 -6.36 23.26 -15.63
C PHE A 182 -6.63 22.73 -14.22
N GLY A 183 -7.53 23.38 -13.53
CA GLY A 183 -8.01 22.96 -12.20
C GLY A 183 -9.20 22.02 -12.25
N GLN A 184 -9.68 21.67 -13.46
CA GLN A 184 -10.80 20.77 -13.68
C GLN A 184 -10.47 19.79 -14.81
N SER A 185 -10.91 18.54 -14.65
CA SER A 185 -10.86 17.52 -15.70
C SER A 185 -12.26 17.30 -16.27
N PRO A 186 -12.43 17.22 -17.60
CA PRO A 186 -13.70 16.86 -18.21
C PRO A 186 -14.09 15.40 -17.88
N ASP A 187 -13.11 14.54 -17.57
CA ASP A 187 -13.27 13.13 -17.29
C ASP A 187 -13.33 12.79 -15.79
N ALA A 188 -13.45 13.80 -14.92
CA ALA A 188 -13.46 13.60 -13.47
C ALA A 188 -14.51 12.57 -13.00
N ALA A 189 -15.67 12.52 -13.66
CA ALA A 189 -16.72 11.55 -13.35
C ALA A 189 -16.30 10.09 -13.58
N ASN A 190 -15.33 9.82 -14.47
CA ASN A 190 -14.80 8.49 -14.72
C ASN A 190 -13.73 8.09 -13.68
N LEU A 191 -13.22 9.05 -12.93
CA LEU A 191 -12.22 8.86 -11.86
C LEU A 191 -12.85 8.90 -10.46
N ASP A 192 -14.18 9.03 -10.35
CA ASP A 192 -14.90 9.05 -9.09
C ASP A 192 -14.99 7.64 -8.46
N GLY A 193 -14.89 7.58 -7.15
CA GLY A 193 -15.05 6.36 -6.37
C GLY A 193 -16.41 5.67 -6.56
N ALA A 194 -17.46 6.42 -6.88
CA ALA A 194 -18.77 5.84 -7.20
C ALA A 194 -18.68 4.91 -8.42
N ARG A 195 -17.93 5.29 -9.47
CA ARG A 195 -17.72 4.45 -10.66
C ARG A 195 -16.95 3.18 -10.36
N ILE A 196 -15.96 3.27 -9.47
CA ILE A 196 -15.19 2.11 -9.03
C ILE A 196 -16.13 1.13 -8.29
N VAL A 197 -16.95 1.62 -7.36
CA VAL A 197 -17.90 0.80 -6.60
C VAL A 197 -18.98 0.17 -7.51
N GLU A 198 -19.49 0.90 -8.50
CA GLU A 198 -20.43 0.36 -9.51
C GLU A 198 -19.84 -0.86 -10.26
N SER A 199 -18.53 -0.91 -10.44
CA SER A 199 -17.88 -2.05 -11.11
C SER A 199 -17.90 -3.34 -10.30
N PHE A 200 -18.06 -3.27 -8.98
CA PHE A 200 -17.99 -4.44 -8.09
C PHE A 200 -19.09 -5.46 -8.36
N GLU A 201 -20.29 -5.01 -8.75
CA GLU A 201 -21.40 -5.92 -9.07
C GLU A 201 -21.09 -6.82 -10.29
N LYS A 202 -20.34 -6.30 -11.26
CA LYS A 202 -20.05 -6.99 -12.52
C LYS A 202 -18.72 -7.75 -12.48
N ARG A 203 -17.72 -7.20 -11.80
CA ARG A 203 -16.34 -7.69 -11.88
C ARG A 203 -15.86 -8.31 -10.56
N GLY A 204 -16.63 -8.16 -9.47
CA GLY A 204 -16.13 -8.41 -8.13
C GLY A 204 -15.29 -7.24 -7.63
N GLY A 205 -14.73 -7.39 -6.45
CA GLY A 205 -14.05 -6.31 -5.72
C GLY A 205 -14.85 -5.92 -4.48
N SER A 206 -14.33 -5.00 -3.71
CA SER A 206 -14.98 -4.54 -2.48
C SER A 206 -14.33 -3.28 -1.93
N MET A 207 -15.08 -2.55 -1.12
CA MET A 207 -14.47 -1.62 -0.16
C MET A 207 -13.76 -2.39 0.93
N HIS A 208 -12.60 -1.90 1.33
CA HIS A 208 -11.63 -2.65 2.10
C HIS A 208 -11.00 -1.78 3.19
N ASN A 209 -10.60 -2.38 4.29
CA ASN A 209 -9.83 -1.73 5.34
C ASN A 209 -8.34 -2.04 5.18
N CYS A 210 -7.53 -1.01 5.05
CA CYS A 210 -6.06 -1.14 4.94
C CYS A 210 -5.38 -1.65 6.23
N LEU A 211 -6.09 -1.68 7.35
CA LEU A 211 -5.60 -2.12 8.65
C LEU A 211 -6.68 -2.86 9.40
N THR A 212 -6.33 -3.99 10.02
CA THR A 212 -7.27 -4.79 10.83
C THR A 212 -7.90 -3.94 11.94
N GLY A 213 -9.22 -3.97 12.01
CA GLY A 213 -9.99 -3.21 13.00
C GLY A 213 -10.38 -1.80 12.58
N CYS A 214 -9.97 -1.33 11.41
CA CYS A 214 -10.44 -0.05 10.88
C CYS A 214 -11.89 -0.16 10.40
N ILE A 215 -12.79 0.66 10.98
CA ILE A 215 -14.22 0.67 10.64
C ILE A 215 -14.53 1.56 9.43
N VAL A 216 -13.63 2.43 9.02
CA VAL A 216 -13.85 3.38 7.91
C VAL A 216 -13.90 2.66 6.57
N ARG A 217 -13.03 1.67 6.36
CA ARG A 217 -12.98 0.85 5.12
C ARG A 217 -12.93 1.72 3.86
N CYS A 218 -12.09 2.75 3.87
CA CYS A 218 -12.01 3.73 2.80
C CYS A 218 -11.16 3.28 1.59
N SER A 219 -10.46 2.18 1.69
CA SER A 219 -9.71 1.60 0.58
C SER A 219 -10.56 0.66 -0.26
N ASN A 220 -10.05 0.24 -1.41
CA ASN A 220 -10.76 -0.65 -2.33
C ASN A 220 -9.85 -1.76 -2.87
N ILE A 221 -10.49 -2.83 -3.31
CA ILE A 221 -9.91 -3.90 -4.12
C ILE A 221 -10.64 -3.88 -5.45
N VAL A 222 -9.92 -3.74 -6.54
CA VAL A 222 -10.51 -3.70 -7.88
C VAL A 222 -10.09 -4.91 -8.71
N HIS A 223 -11.00 -5.36 -9.56
CA HIS A 223 -10.83 -6.46 -10.48
C HIS A 223 -10.88 -5.97 -11.93
N ASP A 224 -10.25 -6.73 -12.81
CA ASP A 224 -10.30 -6.50 -14.25
C ASP A 224 -11.66 -6.91 -14.85
N ALA A 225 -11.79 -6.80 -16.18
CA ALA A 225 -13.03 -7.15 -16.89
C ALA A 225 -13.37 -8.65 -16.78
N ASP A 226 -12.39 -9.51 -16.54
CA ASP A 226 -12.55 -10.97 -16.39
C ASP A 226 -12.84 -11.37 -14.94
N GLY A 227 -12.95 -10.42 -14.02
CA GLY A 227 -13.19 -10.67 -12.59
C GLY A 227 -11.96 -11.11 -11.82
N LYS A 228 -10.75 -10.94 -12.36
CA LYS A 228 -9.50 -11.25 -11.66
C LYS A 228 -9.01 -10.03 -10.89
N TYR A 229 -8.39 -10.28 -9.73
CA TYR A 229 -7.73 -9.23 -8.96
C TYR A 229 -6.76 -8.42 -9.83
N LYS A 230 -6.89 -7.11 -9.84
CA LYS A 230 -6.03 -6.18 -10.57
C LYS A 230 -5.08 -5.45 -9.62
N THR A 231 -5.63 -4.62 -8.76
CA THR A 231 -4.88 -3.85 -7.76
C THR A 231 -5.74 -3.50 -6.56
N SER A 232 -5.12 -2.90 -5.55
CA SER A 232 -5.80 -2.38 -4.36
C SER A 232 -5.35 -0.94 -4.11
N ALA A 233 -6.24 -0.19 -3.45
CA ALA A 233 -5.95 1.17 -3.03
C ALA A 233 -5.89 2.21 -4.14
N LEU A 234 -6.89 2.22 -5.04
CA LEU A 234 -7.13 3.37 -5.90
C LEU A 234 -7.66 4.54 -5.05
N GLU A 235 -6.72 5.22 -4.41
CA GLU A 235 -7.00 6.37 -3.55
C GLU A 235 -7.09 7.65 -4.39
N PHE A 236 -7.64 8.72 -3.80
CA PHE A 236 -7.79 10.02 -4.45
C PHE A 236 -6.49 10.51 -5.09
N GLU A 237 -5.37 10.37 -4.39
CA GLU A 237 -4.07 10.85 -4.86
C GLU A 237 -3.59 10.08 -6.10
N THR A 238 -3.77 8.78 -6.14
CA THR A 238 -3.42 7.94 -7.29
C THR A 238 -4.25 8.31 -8.52
N LEU A 239 -5.58 8.40 -8.37
CA LEU A 239 -6.51 8.81 -9.43
C LEU A 239 -6.24 10.24 -9.92
N THR A 240 -5.77 11.10 -9.02
CA THR A 240 -5.43 12.47 -9.35
C THR A 240 -4.12 12.57 -10.11
N LEU A 241 -3.04 11.96 -9.59
CA LEU A 241 -1.69 12.20 -10.11
C LEU A 241 -1.34 11.28 -11.28
N LEU A 242 -1.65 9.99 -11.24
CA LEU A 242 -1.51 9.08 -12.41
C LEU A 242 -2.66 9.25 -13.41
N GLY A 243 -3.83 9.70 -12.93
CA GLY A 243 -5.01 9.93 -13.76
C GLY A 243 -5.04 11.31 -14.38
N ALA A 244 -5.86 12.21 -13.84
CA ALA A 244 -6.16 13.51 -14.43
C ALA A 244 -4.93 14.37 -14.71
N ASN A 245 -3.93 14.38 -13.83
CA ASN A 245 -2.69 15.12 -14.02
C ASN A 245 -1.92 14.71 -15.28
N CYS A 246 -1.98 13.41 -15.65
CA CYS A 246 -1.39 12.84 -16.85
C CYS A 246 -2.38 12.71 -18.03
N ALA A 247 -3.57 13.33 -17.92
CA ALA A 247 -4.66 13.24 -18.89
C ALA A 247 -5.15 11.79 -19.16
N VAL A 248 -4.99 10.89 -18.19
CA VAL A 248 -5.60 9.55 -18.20
C VAL A 248 -7.04 9.68 -17.72
N ALA A 249 -7.99 9.23 -18.54
CA ALA A 249 -9.40 9.56 -18.39
C ALA A 249 -10.24 8.47 -17.71
N SER A 250 -9.72 7.26 -17.52
CA SER A 250 -10.45 6.14 -16.92
C SER A 250 -9.77 5.60 -15.67
N TRP A 251 -10.56 5.20 -14.68
CA TRP A 251 -10.03 4.55 -13.48
C TRP A 251 -9.41 3.18 -13.79
N GLU A 252 -9.87 2.49 -14.84
CA GLU A 252 -9.30 1.22 -15.27
C GLU A 252 -7.85 1.35 -15.73
N ASP A 253 -7.56 2.39 -16.53
CA ASP A 253 -6.20 2.67 -16.98
C ASP A 253 -5.31 3.12 -15.82
N VAL A 254 -5.88 3.91 -14.88
CA VAL A 254 -5.16 4.28 -13.66
C VAL A 254 -4.86 3.04 -12.82
N ALA A 255 -5.77 2.04 -12.76
CA ALA A 255 -5.54 0.79 -12.05
C ALA A 255 -4.39 -0.03 -12.66
N ASP A 256 -4.20 0.02 -13.98
CA ASP A 256 -3.05 -0.60 -14.64
C ASP A 256 -1.74 0.09 -14.26
N LEU A 257 -1.74 1.42 -14.24
CA LEU A 257 -0.59 2.22 -13.84
C LEU A 257 -0.26 2.05 -12.35
N ASP A 258 -1.26 2.02 -11.48
CA ASP A 258 -1.13 1.75 -10.06
C ASP A 258 -0.50 0.39 -9.82
N ARG A 259 -1.03 -0.66 -10.48
CA ARG A 259 -0.45 -2.00 -10.41
C ARG A 259 1.01 -2.01 -10.86
N LEU A 260 1.38 -1.30 -11.91
CA LEU A 260 2.76 -1.20 -12.36
C LEU A 260 3.66 -0.49 -11.35
N CYS A 261 3.17 0.58 -10.72
CA CYS A 261 3.89 1.25 -9.64
C CYS A 261 4.12 0.31 -8.45
N ASP A 262 3.10 -0.44 -8.04
CA ASP A 262 3.22 -1.46 -6.98
C ASP A 262 4.29 -2.51 -7.31
N GLU A 263 4.25 -3.04 -8.54
CA GLU A 263 5.19 -4.06 -9.02
C GLU A 263 6.64 -3.58 -9.01
N VAL A 264 6.88 -2.39 -9.56
CA VAL A 264 8.23 -1.82 -9.67
C VAL A 264 8.70 -1.25 -8.33
N GLY A 265 7.76 -0.89 -7.46
CA GLY A 265 8.02 -0.27 -6.15
C GLY A 265 8.21 1.23 -6.24
N LEU A 266 7.30 1.95 -6.89
CA LEU A 266 7.30 3.40 -7.03
C LEU A 266 6.10 4.04 -6.30
N ASP A 267 6.27 5.28 -5.85
CA ASP A 267 5.16 6.11 -5.36
C ASP A 267 4.32 6.62 -6.54
N THR A 268 3.02 6.39 -6.50
CA THR A 268 2.09 6.82 -7.55
C THR A 268 2.01 8.33 -7.69
N ILE A 269 2.13 9.06 -6.59
CA ILE A 269 2.08 10.53 -6.56
C ILE A 269 3.31 11.13 -7.25
N GLU A 270 4.53 10.74 -6.82
CA GLU A 270 5.77 11.24 -7.43
C GLU A 270 5.89 10.81 -8.90
N THR A 271 5.50 9.58 -9.21
CA THR A 271 5.53 9.06 -10.59
C THR A 271 4.58 9.85 -11.50
N GLY A 272 3.34 10.06 -11.07
CA GLY A 272 2.38 10.84 -11.83
C GLY A 272 2.77 12.31 -11.97
N ALA A 273 3.36 12.91 -10.93
CA ALA A 273 3.90 14.25 -11.01
C ALA A 273 5.09 14.37 -11.97
N ALA A 274 6.00 13.39 -11.96
CA ALA A 274 7.16 13.37 -12.84
C ALA A 274 6.76 13.17 -14.32
N ILE A 275 5.84 12.23 -14.60
CA ILE A 275 5.31 12.00 -15.95
C ILE A 275 4.56 13.23 -16.46
N GLY A 276 3.79 13.89 -15.60
CA GLY A 276 3.05 15.09 -15.99
C GLY A 276 3.93 16.27 -16.43
N VAL A 277 5.21 16.29 -16.05
CA VAL A 277 6.18 17.32 -16.49
C VAL A 277 6.74 17.02 -17.88
N LEU A 278 6.78 15.75 -18.30
CA LEU A 278 7.26 15.32 -19.62
C LEU A 278 6.23 15.63 -20.71
#